data_680a77f50ac044a25e7d9c29a30c5e76
#
_entry.id   680a77f50ac044a25e7d9c29a30c5e76
#
_cell.length_a   1.000
_cell.length_b   1.000
_cell.length_c   1.000
_cell.angle_alpha   90.00
_cell.angle_beta   90.00
_cell.angle_gamma   90.00
#
_symmetry.space_group_name_H-M   'P 1'
#
loop_
_entity.id
_entity.type
_entity.pdbx_description
1 polymer ?
#
loop_
_entity_poly.entity_id
_entity_poly.type
_entity_poly.pdbx_seq_one_letter_code
_entity_poly.pdbx_strand_id
1 'polypeptide(L)'
;MSTHYKVPGTTLEEVNIPGQKFLRDALTSCTDPLKAIEEFQLDNGILLPSLRPMLPLLDLHGIRRLDFHTSVLEELREKLIAHINEIGHKEGRDRDRKLKDLLSKSFKLVRFKQLRPVVMCILRNTPHIDDKYLNILVRDRELYSDTDTEVKRQIWRDNQSLFGDEVSPLLSQYIQDKENILFDHLNLNNLFFSSSPKIRRQSEVVQKLAHMIGTSVKLYDMVLQFLRTLFLRTSNVHYCTLRAELLMALHDLEIQDIISVDPCHKFTWCLDACIREKSVDIKRSRELQGFLDSIKRGQEQVLGDLSMTLCDPYAINFLAQSAIKILQHLIHNEALPRDNTVLILLLRMLALGLSAWYMIDTQEFKEPKLDCQVVTKFMPALMSLMVDDQVRTLNSKLPPDERESAITIIEHSGPAPDACQAYVTESSVASILAMYYTIHTAKLKDKVGLMRVLGILATCDNDRAYEDPFLHLLVSHLIHMSDEFAAEDFCTVIFDEFFLAGLARESVTRHLLKLMWYIHSKLPPNRLHTLIKVLEPTSQHIESVHQLYHDLQQKIARDEETPPVLQNLDYLESPLMSVPTPAPL
;
A
#
# COMPACT_ATOMS: atom_id res chain seq x y z
N MET A 1 -37.46 50.08 32.63
CA MET A 1 -38.14 48.83 32.94
C MET A 1 -37.64 47.78 31.93
N SER A 2 -36.79 46.92 32.39
CA SER A 2 -36.21 45.86 31.56
C SER A 2 -37.27 44.78 31.39
N THR A 3 -37.87 44.67 30.23
CA THR A 3 -38.72 43.54 29.88
C THR A 3 -37.82 42.33 29.69
N HIS A 4 -37.72 41.50 30.73
CA HIS A 4 -37.18 40.16 30.61
C HIS A 4 -38.16 39.34 29.76
N TYR A 5 -37.86 39.16 28.49
CA TYR A 5 -38.49 38.13 27.71
C TYR A 5 -37.98 36.76 28.23
N LYS A 6 -38.68 36.22 29.22
CA LYS A 6 -38.61 34.79 29.53
C LYS A 6 -39.42 34.08 28.47
N VAL A 7 -38.76 33.49 27.50
CA VAL A 7 -39.38 32.46 26.68
C VAL A 7 -39.57 31.23 27.59
N PRO A 8 -40.82 30.77 27.84
CA PRO A 8 -41.02 29.64 28.73
C PRO A 8 -40.38 28.38 28.15
N GLY A 9 -39.47 27.78 28.88
CA GLY A 9 -38.95 26.45 28.58
C GLY A 9 -37.60 26.38 27.83
N THR A 10 -36.98 27.50 27.48
CA THR A 10 -35.62 27.49 26.89
C THR A 10 -34.60 27.87 27.94
N THR A 11 -33.68 26.96 28.24
CA THR A 11 -32.49 27.27 28.99
C THR A 11 -31.46 27.92 28.05
N LEU A 12 -30.51 28.67 28.59
CA LEU A 12 -29.42 29.27 27.80
C LEU A 12 -28.67 28.26 26.96
N GLU A 13 -28.67 27.01 27.39
CA GLU A 13 -28.05 25.85 26.72
C GLU A 13 -28.79 25.38 25.48
N GLU A 14 -30.05 25.81 25.31
CA GLU A 14 -30.89 25.52 24.13
C GLU A 14 -30.82 26.65 23.08
N VAL A 15 -30.07 27.70 23.36
CA VAL A 15 -29.97 28.88 22.50
C VAL A 15 -28.74 28.79 21.61
N ASN A 16 -28.98 28.84 20.32
CA ASN A 16 -27.93 28.95 19.34
C ASN A 16 -27.39 30.38 19.26
N ILE A 17 -26.07 30.47 19.17
CA ILE A 17 -25.34 31.74 19.19
C ILE A 17 -24.60 31.95 17.85
N PRO A 18 -24.60 33.18 17.31
CA PRO A 18 -23.89 33.48 16.07
C PRO A 18 -22.38 33.33 16.21
N GLY A 19 -21.74 32.97 15.12
CA GLY A 19 -20.29 32.79 15.06
C GLY A 19 -19.51 34.11 15.23
N GLN A 20 -18.30 33.97 15.72
CA GLN A 20 -17.40 35.07 16.02
C GLN A 20 -17.20 36.07 14.87
N LYS A 21 -17.01 35.55 13.65
CA LYS A 21 -16.76 36.40 12.48
C LYS A 21 -17.97 37.26 12.17
N PHE A 22 -19.16 36.65 12.19
CA PHE A 22 -20.39 37.40 11.93
C PHE A 22 -20.66 38.47 12.98
N LEU A 23 -20.53 38.13 14.27
CA LEU A 23 -20.67 39.10 15.34
C LEU A 23 -19.60 40.20 15.27
N ARG A 24 -18.37 39.81 14.93
CA ARG A 24 -17.29 40.78 14.73
C ARG A 24 -17.64 41.77 13.62
N ASP A 25 -18.06 41.27 12.47
CA ASP A 25 -18.40 42.10 11.31
C ASP A 25 -19.62 43.00 11.60
N ALA A 26 -20.64 42.46 12.26
CA ALA A 26 -21.81 43.21 12.66
C ALA A 26 -21.47 44.31 13.71
N LEU A 27 -20.66 43.98 14.72
CA LEU A 27 -20.28 44.92 15.79
C LEU A 27 -19.25 45.96 15.36
N THR A 28 -18.40 45.64 14.38
CA THR A 28 -17.42 46.59 13.84
C THR A 28 -18.02 47.56 12.83
N SER A 29 -19.11 47.19 12.16
CA SER A 29 -19.79 48.01 11.14
C SER A 29 -20.96 48.84 11.67
N CYS A 30 -21.43 48.61 12.91
CA CYS A 30 -22.59 49.26 13.47
C CYS A 30 -22.23 50.44 14.39
N THR A 31 -23.13 51.42 14.47
CA THR A 31 -23.02 52.54 15.42
C THR A 31 -23.51 52.17 16.83
N ASP A 32 -24.39 51.16 16.93
CA ASP A 32 -24.92 50.64 18.20
C ASP A 32 -24.78 49.10 18.22
N PRO A 33 -23.76 48.58 18.94
CA PRO A 33 -23.52 47.16 19.02
C PRO A 33 -24.64 46.34 19.66
N LEU A 34 -25.37 46.93 20.60
CA LEU A 34 -26.48 46.26 21.28
C LEU A 34 -27.67 46.08 20.35
N LYS A 35 -27.95 47.09 19.55
CA LYS A 35 -29.00 47.01 18.54
C LYS A 35 -28.70 46.00 17.46
N ALA A 36 -27.45 45.93 17.00
CA ALA A 36 -26.99 44.91 16.04
C ALA A 36 -27.16 43.48 16.59
N ILE A 37 -26.90 43.25 17.87
CA ILE A 37 -27.13 41.94 18.51
C ILE A 37 -28.63 41.63 18.59
N GLU A 38 -29.46 42.59 18.94
CA GLU A 38 -30.93 42.41 19.03
C GLU A 38 -31.52 42.10 17.64
N GLU A 39 -31.12 42.84 16.60
CA GLU A 39 -31.53 42.62 15.24
C GLU A 39 -31.12 41.23 14.77
N PHE A 40 -29.89 40.83 15.04
CA PHE A 40 -29.40 39.46 14.71
C PHE A 40 -30.23 38.38 15.40
N GLN A 41 -30.56 38.54 16.67
CA GLN A 41 -31.42 37.58 17.42
C GLN A 41 -32.79 37.43 16.79
N LEU A 42 -33.41 38.55 16.39
CA LEU A 42 -34.73 38.57 15.75
C LEU A 42 -34.69 37.91 14.38
N ASP A 43 -33.66 38.20 13.56
CA ASP A 43 -33.53 37.70 12.19
C ASP A 43 -33.24 36.19 12.15
N ASN A 44 -32.54 35.66 13.14
CA ASN A 44 -32.08 34.28 13.17
C ASN A 44 -32.83 33.39 14.19
N GLY A 45 -33.73 33.96 14.97
CA GLY A 45 -34.49 33.25 16.01
C GLY A 45 -33.59 32.75 17.16
N ILE A 46 -32.52 33.48 17.45
CA ILE A 46 -31.53 33.16 18.48
C ILE A 46 -31.70 34.12 19.65
N LEU A 47 -31.69 33.60 20.89
CA LEU A 47 -31.71 34.41 22.09
C LEU A 47 -30.33 34.42 22.72
N LEU A 48 -29.73 35.61 22.81
CA LEU A 48 -28.49 35.85 23.56
C LEU A 48 -28.78 36.44 24.94
N PRO A 49 -28.02 36.11 25.97
CA PRO A 49 -28.17 36.75 27.28
C PRO A 49 -27.93 38.24 27.16
N SER A 50 -28.70 39.06 27.87
CA SER A 50 -28.46 40.48 27.92
C SER A 50 -27.15 40.78 28.65
N LEU A 51 -26.20 41.39 27.96
CA LEU A 51 -24.88 41.75 28.50
C LEU A 51 -24.86 43.21 29.00
N ARG A 52 -25.95 43.99 28.82
CA ARG A 52 -26.02 45.39 29.23
C ARG A 52 -25.55 45.66 30.66
N PRO A 53 -25.94 44.83 31.68
CA PRO A 53 -25.45 45.06 33.06
C PRO A 53 -23.95 44.86 33.24
N MET A 54 -23.31 44.08 32.35
CA MET A 54 -21.87 43.78 32.46
C MET A 54 -20.98 44.77 31.72
N LEU A 55 -21.51 45.55 30.79
CA LEU A 55 -20.72 46.45 29.96
C LEU A 55 -19.91 47.49 30.75
N PRO A 56 -20.47 48.17 31.81
CA PRO A 56 -19.69 49.08 32.62
C PRO A 56 -18.52 48.45 33.36
N LEU A 57 -18.68 47.18 33.81
CA LEU A 57 -17.63 46.45 34.48
C LEU A 57 -16.50 46.05 33.50
N LEU A 58 -16.84 45.70 32.29
CA LEU A 58 -15.86 45.39 31.25
C LEU A 58 -15.03 46.63 30.88
N ASP A 59 -15.68 47.79 30.74
CA ASP A 59 -15.01 49.04 30.46
C ASP A 59 -14.06 49.44 31.60
N LEU A 60 -14.44 49.27 32.86
CA LEU A 60 -13.61 49.52 34.04
C LEU A 60 -12.36 48.61 34.10
N HIS A 61 -12.48 47.37 33.63
CA HIS A 61 -11.35 46.43 33.60
C HIS A 61 -10.54 46.50 32.30
N GLY A 62 -10.84 47.40 31.38
CA GLY A 62 -10.14 47.56 30.11
C GLY A 62 -10.32 46.35 29.16
N ILE A 63 -11.34 45.52 29.40
CA ILE A 63 -11.63 44.35 28.57
C ILE A 63 -12.38 44.83 27.33
N ARG A 64 -11.87 44.45 26.16
CA ARG A 64 -12.57 44.75 24.91
C ARG A 64 -13.90 44.00 24.86
N ARG A 65 -14.99 44.72 24.64
CA ARG A 65 -16.34 44.16 24.57
C ARG A 65 -16.45 43.03 23.54
N LEU A 66 -15.76 43.18 22.41
CA LEU A 66 -15.72 42.15 21.38
C LEU A 66 -15.06 40.84 21.86
N ASP A 67 -13.96 40.93 22.59
CA ASP A 67 -13.23 39.77 23.11
C ASP A 67 -14.06 39.03 24.17
N PHE A 68 -14.79 39.79 25.00
CA PHE A 68 -15.73 39.22 25.96
C PHE A 68 -16.87 38.47 25.25
N HIS A 69 -17.50 39.06 24.24
CA HIS A 69 -18.54 38.40 23.46
C HIS A 69 -18.03 37.13 22.78
N THR A 70 -16.81 37.17 22.24
CA THR A 70 -16.16 36.00 21.63
C THR A 70 -15.97 34.87 22.64
N SER A 71 -15.44 35.18 23.83
CA SER A 71 -15.25 34.19 24.90
C SER A 71 -16.57 33.56 25.35
N VAL A 72 -17.62 34.37 25.52
CA VAL A 72 -18.96 33.88 25.90
C VAL A 72 -19.51 32.95 24.83
N LEU A 73 -19.33 33.27 23.54
CA LEU A 73 -19.78 32.43 22.42
C LEU A 73 -19.03 31.10 22.36
N GLU A 74 -17.73 31.15 22.60
CA GLU A 74 -16.91 29.92 22.59
C GLU A 74 -17.28 28.98 23.73
N GLU A 75 -17.46 29.52 24.95
CA GLU A 75 -17.87 28.71 26.09
C GLU A 75 -19.25 28.10 25.92
N LEU A 76 -20.22 28.87 25.41
CA LEU A 76 -21.55 28.37 25.11
C LEU A 76 -21.54 27.33 24.01
N ARG A 77 -20.74 27.50 22.96
CA ARG A 77 -20.54 26.51 21.91
C ARG A 77 -20.07 25.17 22.50
N GLU A 78 -19.08 25.21 23.38
CA GLU A 78 -18.53 24.01 24.03
C GLU A 78 -19.56 23.31 24.91
N LYS A 79 -20.32 24.09 25.72
CA LYS A 79 -21.42 23.57 26.55
C LYS A 79 -22.53 22.92 25.69
N LEU A 80 -22.88 23.55 24.56
CA LEU A 80 -23.87 23.00 23.64
C LEU A 80 -23.37 21.69 23.00
N ILE A 81 -22.12 21.63 22.58
CA ILE A 81 -21.50 20.41 22.03
C ILE A 81 -21.49 19.30 23.09
N ALA A 82 -21.09 19.61 24.33
CA ALA A 82 -21.11 18.64 25.43
C ALA A 82 -22.51 18.08 25.67
N HIS A 83 -23.52 18.95 25.73
CA HIS A 83 -24.91 18.55 25.92
C HIS A 83 -25.48 17.70 24.76
N ILE A 84 -25.14 18.05 23.51
CA ILE A 84 -25.52 17.26 22.34
C ILE A 84 -24.88 15.87 22.40
N ASN A 85 -23.62 15.77 22.80
CA ASN A 85 -22.95 14.48 22.98
C ASN A 85 -23.61 13.65 24.09
N GLU A 86 -24.00 14.27 25.21
CA GLU A 86 -24.76 13.59 26.27
C GLU A 86 -26.10 13.03 25.76
N ILE A 87 -26.79 13.79 24.92
CA ILE A 87 -28.03 13.30 24.26
C ILE A 87 -27.68 12.15 23.32
N GLY A 88 -26.57 12.27 22.56
CA GLY A 88 -26.08 11.26 21.62
C GLY A 88 -25.72 9.92 22.26
N HIS A 89 -25.23 9.93 23.52
CA HIS A 89 -24.91 8.71 24.25
C HIS A 89 -26.11 7.98 24.85
N LYS A 90 -27.30 8.63 24.90
CA LYS A 90 -28.52 7.97 25.38
C LYS A 90 -29.06 7.04 24.30
N GLU A 91 -29.51 5.86 24.67
CA GLU A 91 -30.13 4.93 23.74
C GLU A 91 -31.64 5.14 23.66
N GLY A 92 -32.24 4.94 22.48
CA GLY A 92 -33.69 4.88 22.29
C GLY A 92 -34.24 5.88 21.28
N ARG A 93 -35.50 5.66 20.89
CA ARG A 93 -36.24 6.48 19.91
C ARG A 93 -36.43 7.96 20.32
N ASP A 94 -36.42 8.24 21.61
CA ASP A 94 -36.56 9.59 22.14
C ASP A 94 -35.30 10.45 21.84
N ARG A 95 -34.13 9.83 21.84
CA ARG A 95 -32.86 10.45 21.40
C ARG A 95 -32.95 10.93 19.95
N ASP A 96 -33.33 10.03 19.06
CA ASP A 96 -33.36 10.32 17.62
C ASP A 96 -34.39 11.43 17.31
N ARG A 97 -35.49 11.43 18.01
CA ARG A 97 -36.52 12.48 17.89
C ARG A 97 -35.96 13.84 18.36
N LYS A 98 -35.28 13.88 19.51
CA LYS A 98 -34.70 15.12 20.03
C LYS A 98 -33.59 15.65 19.10
N LEU A 99 -32.71 14.80 18.61
CA LEU A 99 -31.65 15.21 17.66
C LEU A 99 -32.23 15.73 16.34
N LYS A 100 -33.26 15.10 15.79
CA LYS A 100 -33.95 15.58 14.58
C LYS A 100 -34.66 16.92 14.81
N ASP A 101 -35.30 17.12 15.97
CA ASP A 101 -35.92 18.40 16.32
C ASP A 101 -34.86 19.51 16.49
N LEU A 102 -33.77 19.22 17.20
CA LEU A 102 -32.62 20.14 17.31
C LEU A 102 -32.04 20.48 15.92
N LEU A 103 -31.82 19.49 15.07
CA LEU A 103 -31.32 19.68 13.72
C LEU A 103 -32.23 20.59 12.90
N SER A 104 -33.55 20.35 12.97
CA SER A 104 -34.53 21.17 12.22
C SER A 104 -34.53 22.63 12.62
N LYS A 105 -34.29 22.92 13.90
CA LYS A 105 -34.27 24.28 14.46
C LYS A 105 -32.91 24.98 14.22
N SER A 106 -31.82 24.24 14.28
CA SER A 106 -30.46 24.81 14.28
C SER A 106 -29.73 24.73 12.95
N PHE A 107 -30.22 23.98 11.95
CA PHE A 107 -29.47 23.73 10.72
C PHE A 107 -29.04 25.01 9.96
N LYS A 108 -29.86 26.08 10.02
CA LYS A 108 -29.54 27.37 9.39
C LYS A 108 -28.22 27.97 9.92
N LEU A 109 -27.81 27.60 11.13
CA LEU A 109 -26.60 28.10 11.79
C LEU A 109 -25.32 27.49 11.18
N VAL A 110 -25.41 26.46 10.35
CA VAL A 110 -24.27 25.87 9.64
C VAL A 110 -23.51 26.91 8.79
N ARG A 111 -24.20 27.97 8.36
CA ARG A 111 -23.61 29.08 7.60
C ARG A 111 -22.68 29.96 8.43
N PHE A 112 -22.81 29.93 9.75
CA PHE A 112 -21.96 30.71 10.65
C PHE A 112 -20.76 29.88 11.09
N LYS A 113 -19.58 30.27 10.68
CA LYS A 113 -18.34 29.49 10.85
C LYS A 113 -18.10 29.08 12.30
N GLN A 114 -18.41 29.96 13.27
CA GLN A 114 -18.19 29.67 14.69
C GLN A 114 -19.25 28.77 15.33
N LEU A 115 -20.46 28.70 14.77
CA LEU A 115 -21.53 27.82 15.25
C LEU A 115 -21.65 26.53 14.44
N ARG A 116 -21.00 26.47 13.30
CA ARG A 116 -20.92 25.27 12.46
C ARG A 116 -20.57 24.01 13.25
N PRO A 117 -19.58 24.00 14.19
CA PRO A 117 -19.25 22.81 14.98
C PRO A 117 -20.44 22.27 15.80
N VAL A 118 -21.36 23.12 16.25
CA VAL A 118 -22.57 22.67 16.96
C VAL A 118 -23.48 21.87 16.04
N VAL A 119 -23.73 22.41 14.83
CA VAL A 119 -24.56 21.73 13.83
C VAL A 119 -23.89 20.43 13.36
N MET A 120 -22.58 20.45 13.13
CA MET A 120 -21.82 19.26 12.76
C MET A 120 -21.86 18.19 13.87
N CYS A 121 -21.82 18.60 15.14
CA CYS A 121 -22.00 17.69 16.27
C CYS A 121 -23.40 17.05 16.28
N ILE A 122 -24.46 17.80 16.00
CA ILE A 122 -25.82 17.24 15.89
C ILE A 122 -25.89 16.24 14.74
N LEU A 123 -25.36 16.59 13.56
CA LEU A 123 -25.33 15.72 12.39
C LEU A 123 -24.59 14.42 12.70
N ARG A 124 -23.42 14.48 13.32
CA ARG A 124 -22.61 13.30 13.69
C ARG A 124 -23.37 12.35 14.62
N ASN A 125 -24.13 12.90 15.59
CA ASN A 125 -24.90 12.10 16.54
C ASN A 125 -26.26 11.62 15.97
N THR A 126 -26.65 12.07 14.77
CA THR A 126 -27.92 11.70 14.13
C THR A 126 -27.69 10.48 13.23
N PRO A 127 -28.25 9.30 13.56
CA PRO A 127 -27.96 8.07 12.83
C PRO A 127 -28.49 8.08 11.39
N HIS A 128 -29.53 8.81 11.12
CA HIS A 128 -30.14 8.95 9.79
C HIS A 128 -30.53 10.39 9.51
N ILE A 129 -29.82 11.02 8.58
CA ILE A 129 -29.98 12.42 8.22
C ILE A 129 -30.86 12.51 6.97
N ASP A 130 -31.82 13.43 6.96
CA ASP A 130 -32.70 13.65 5.79
C ASP A 130 -31.89 14.24 4.63
N ASP A 131 -32.15 13.80 3.38
CA ASP A 131 -31.46 14.20 2.15
C ASP A 131 -31.46 15.72 1.94
N LYS A 132 -32.47 16.44 2.40
CA LYS A 132 -32.52 17.90 2.29
C LYS A 132 -31.35 18.59 2.96
N TYR A 133 -30.83 18.04 4.07
CA TYR A 133 -29.64 18.57 4.76
C TYR A 133 -28.35 18.12 4.07
N LEU A 134 -28.26 16.84 3.69
CA LEU A 134 -27.10 16.28 2.98
C LEU A 134 -26.85 17.03 1.66
N ASN A 135 -27.92 17.31 0.90
CA ASN A 135 -27.81 18.05 -0.35
C ASN A 135 -27.29 19.50 -0.17
N ILE A 136 -27.58 20.15 0.96
CA ILE A 136 -27.04 21.48 1.25
C ILE A 136 -25.54 21.39 1.56
N LEU A 137 -25.12 20.39 2.32
CA LEU A 137 -23.70 20.17 2.63
C LEU A 137 -22.88 19.91 1.35
N VAL A 138 -23.41 19.09 0.43
CA VAL A 138 -22.73 18.76 -0.83
C VAL A 138 -22.58 19.98 -1.77
N ARG A 139 -23.57 20.89 -1.77
CA ARG A 139 -23.53 22.07 -2.65
C ARG A 139 -22.52 23.12 -2.23
N ASP A 140 -22.14 23.15 -0.98
CA ASP A 140 -21.18 24.10 -0.43
C ASP A 140 -19.87 23.37 -0.09
N ARG A 141 -18.81 23.69 -0.84
CA ARG A 141 -17.51 23.02 -0.70
C ARG A 141 -16.88 23.21 0.68
N GLU A 142 -17.07 24.37 1.30
CA GLU A 142 -16.52 24.65 2.65
C GLU A 142 -17.28 23.82 3.69
N LEU A 143 -18.62 23.78 3.62
CA LEU A 143 -19.45 22.96 4.50
C LEU A 143 -19.13 21.46 4.34
N TYR A 144 -18.97 21.01 3.10
CA TYR A 144 -18.63 19.62 2.83
C TYR A 144 -17.24 19.26 3.40
N SER A 145 -16.26 20.15 3.26
CA SER A 145 -14.92 19.94 3.84
C SER A 145 -14.96 19.76 5.35
N ASP A 146 -15.73 20.61 6.04
CA ASP A 146 -15.86 20.58 7.50
C ASP A 146 -16.77 19.45 8.03
N THR A 147 -17.45 18.72 7.13
CA THR A 147 -18.36 17.64 7.50
C THR A 147 -17.59 16.42 7.99
N ASP A 148 -18.02 15.85 9.11
CA ASP A 148 -17.47 14.64 9.71
C ASP A 148 -17.63 13.41 8.80
N THR A 149 -16.66 12.51 8.86
CA THR A 149 -16.63 11.28 8.04
C THR A 149 -17.90 10.42 8.22
N GLU A 150 -18.46 10.37 9.43
CA GLU A 150 -19.72 9.64 9.69
C GLU A 150 -20.89 10.16 8.84
N VAL A 151 -20.97 11.48 8.69
CA VAL A 151 -21.99 12.13 7.86
C VAL A 151 -21.65 11.99 6.37
N LYS A 152 -20.36 12.15 6.02
CA LYS A 152 -19.90 11.94 4.64
C LYS A 152 -20.20 10.53 4.14
N ARG A 153 -20.12 9.49 4.99
CA ARG A 153 -20.49 8.12 4.60
C ARG A 153 -21.96 8.01 4.14
N GLN A 154 -22.86 8.76 4.76
CA GLN A 154 -24.26 8.78 4.31
C GLN A 154 -24.40 9.44 2.92
N ILE A 155 -23.65 10.52 2.67
CA ILE A 155 -23.58 11.18 1.36
C ILE A 155 -22.97 10.26 0.30
N TRP A 156 -21.84 9.63 0.60
CA TRP A 156 -21.10 8.79 -0.34
C TRP A 156 -21.86 7.54 -0.78
N ARG A 157 -22.73 6.98 0.09
CA ARG A 157 -23.56 5.81 -0.26
C ARG A 157 -24.40 6.05 -1.52
N ASP A 158 -24.83 7.27 -1.73
CA ASP A 158 -25.70 7.62 -2.85
C ASP A 158 -25.02 8.51 -3.89
N ASN A 159 -23.73 8.84 -3.68
CA ASN A 159 -22.94 9.67 -4.58
C ASN A 159 -21.56 9.05 -4.83
N GLN A 160 -21.50 8.11 -5.78
CA GLN A 160 -20.26 7.39 -6.14
C GLN A 160 -19.19 8.33 -6.69
N SER A 161 -19.55 9.37 -7.45
CA SER A 161 -18.59 10.32 -8.00
C SER A 161 -17.87 11.08 -6.89
N LEU A 162 -18.63 11.61 -5.94
CA LEU A 162 -18.06 12.37 -4.82
C LEU A 162 -17.19 11.48 -3.92
N PHE A 163 -17.58 10.22 -3.73
CA PHE A 163 -16.74 9.25 -3.03
C PHE A 163 -15.46 8.96 -3.79
N GLY A 164 -15.55 8.81 -5.11
CA GLY A 164 -14.39 8.62 -5.99
C GLY A 164 -13.41 9.78 -5.90
N ASP A 165 -13.91 11.03 -5.87
CA ASP A 165 -13.06 12.23 -5.73
C ASP A 165 -12.28 12.26 -4.40
N GLU A 166 -12.88 11.75 -3.33
CA GLU A 166 -12.21 11.65 -2.01
C GLU A 166 -11.22 10.47 -1.92
N VAL A 167 -11.52 9.36 -2.58
CA VAL A 167 -10.69 8.15 -2.57
C VAL A 167 -9.51 8.26 -3.53
N SER A 168 -9.70 8.89 -4.71
CA SER A 168 -8.69 8.96 -5.76
C SER A 168 -7.33 9.51 -5.31
N PRO A 169 -7.23 10.60 -4.54
CA PRO A 169 -5.94 11.08 -4.04
C PRO A 169 -5.23 10.07 -3.14
N LEU A 170 -5.98 9.32 -2.33
CA LEU A 170 -5.42 8.29 -1.45
C LEU A 170 -4.88 7.10 -2.25
N LEU A 171 -5.59 6.68 -3.31
CA LEU A 171 -5.12 5.63 -4.20
C LEU A 171 -3.83 6.04 -4.91
N SER A 172 -3.76 7.28 -5.40
CA SER A 172 -2.56 7.81 -6.05
C SER A 172 -1.38 7.88 -5.07
N GLN A 173 -1.61 8.36 -3.85
CA GLN A 173 -0.60 8.41 -2.79
C GLN A 173 -0.09 6.99 -2.47
N TYR A 174 -0.98 6.00 -2.36
CA TYR A 174 -0.58 4.63 -2.08
C TYR A 174 0.37 4.07 -3.13
N ILE A 175 0.09 4.29 -4.41
CA ILE A 175 0.96 3.86 -5.51
C ILE A 175 2.31 4.56 -5.41
N GLN A 176 2.31 5.88 -5.22
CA GLN A 176 3.53 6.67 -5.08
C GLN A 176 4.39 6.21 -3.88
N ASP A 177 3.77 5.90 -2.75
CA ASP A 177 4.48 5.37 -1.58
C ASP A 177 5.14 4.01 -1.88
N LYS A 178 4.49 3.12 -2.64
CA LYS A 178 5.07 1.85 -3.07
C LYS A 178 6.24 2.06 -4.05
N GLU A 179 6.09 2.95 -5.01
CA GLU A 179 7.16 3.31 -5.95
C GLU A 179 8.35 3.93 -5.22
N ASN A 180 8.11 4.83 -4.28
CA ASN A 180 9.19 5.45 -3.49
C ASN A 180 10.03 4.39 -2.75
N ILE A 181 9.40 3.36 -2.16
CA ILE A 181 10.12 2.27 -1.50
C ILE A 181 10.96 1.48 -2.51
N LEU A 182 10.44 1.22 -3.71
CA LEU A 182 11.14 0.47 -4.75
C LEU A 182 12.37 1.21 -5.28
N PHE A 183 12.28 2.53 -5.38
CA PHE A 183 13.30 3.39 -5.99
C PHE A 183 14.12 4.22 -5.00
N ASP A 184 13.90 4.05 -3.69
CA ASP A 184 14.78 4.65 -2.68
C ASP A 184 16.18 4.02 -2.73
N HIS A 185 17.11 4.76 -3.35
CA HIS A 185 18.51 4.32 -3.52
C HIS A 185 19.39 4.67 -2.32
N LEU A 186 18.90 5.46 -1.38
CA LEU A 186 19.64 5.83 -0.17
C LEU A 186 19.55 4.75 0.92
N ASN A 187 18.63 3.81 0.78
CA ASN A 187 18.39 2.77 1.78
C ASN A 187 18.71 1.38 1.21
N LEU A 188 19.93 0.86 1.51
CA LEU A 188 20.32 -0.51 1.14
C LEU A 188 19.47 -1.60 1.80
N ASN A 189 18.87 -1.30 2.97
CA ASN A 189 17.97 -2.20 3.68
C ASN A 189 16.54 -2.03 3.18
N ASN A 190 16.32 -2.10 1.89
CA ASN A 190 15.00 -1.94 1.32
C ASN A 190 14.02 -2.98 1.88
N LEU A 191 13.00 -2.50 2.58
CA LEU A 191 12.04 -3.30 3.31
C LEU A 191 10.84 -3.77 2.48
N PHE A 192 10.80 -3.51 1.15
CA PHE A 192 9.64 -3.78 0.32
C PHE A 192 9.09 -5.19 0.54
N PHE A 193 9.92 -6.24 0.37
CA PHE A 193 9.50 -7.62 0.60
C PHE A 193 9.74 -8.16 2.01
N SER A 194 10.47 -7.45 2.86
CA SER A 194 10.76 -7.89 4.23
C SER A 194 9.74 -7.44 5.25
N SER A 195 8.96 -6.39 4.95
CA SER A 195 7.93 -5.89 5.86
C SER A 195 6.80 -6.89 6.04
N SER A 196 6.42 -7.09 7.30
CA SER A 196 5.29 -7.96 7.67
C SER A 196 3.97 -7.42 7.12
N PRO A 197 3.03 -8.29 6.69
CA PRO A 197 1.67 -7.86 6.32
C PRO A 197 0.99 -6.97 7.37
N LYS A 198 1.20 -7.22 8.66
CA LYS A 198 0.68 -6.37 9.74
C LYS A 198 1.20 -4.95 9.69
N ILE A 199 2.49 -4.76 9.40
CA ILE A 199 3.10 -3.42 9.28
C ILE A 199 2.57 -2.71 8.04
N ARG A 200 2.47 -3.41 6.92
CA ARG A 200 2.02 -2.83 5.65
C ARG A 200 0.62 -2.25 5.72
N ARG A 201 -0.34 -2.98 6.32
CA ARG A 201 -1.73 -2.52 6.45
C ARG A 201 -1.94 -1.45 7.53
N GLN A 202 -0.92 -1.11 8.29
CA GLN A 202 -0.92 0.04 9.21
C GLN A 202 -0.53 1.36 8.52
N SER A 203 -0.25 1.35 7.21
CA SER A 203 0.02 2.58 6.47
C SER A 203 -1.13 3.58 6.61
N GLU A 204 -0.80 4.87 6.63
CA GLU A 204 -1.77 5.96 6.82
C GLU A 204 -2.92 5.89 5.79
N VAL A 205 -2.60 5.60 4.53
CA VAL A 205 -3.59 5.49 3.45
C VAL A 205 -4.56 4.36 3.70
N VAL A 206 -4.08 3.16 4.07
CA VAL A 206 -4.94 2.00 4.34
C VAL A 206 -5.86 2.28 5.52
N GLN A 207 -5.34 2.90 6.59
CA GLN A 207 -6.13 3.25 7.77
C GLN A 207 -7.18 4.34 7.46
N LYS A 208 -6.83 5.35 6.66
CA LYS A 208 -7.79 6.36 6.21
C LYS A 208 -8.91 5.74 5.36
N LEU A 209 -8.58 4.86 4.41
CA LEU A 209 -9.57 4.16 3.59
C LEU A 209 -10.48 3.29 4.45
N ALA A 210 -9.93 2.50 5.38
CA ALA A 210 -10.70 1.68 6.30
C ALA A 210 -11.65 2.55 7.16
N HIS A 211 -11.17 3.70 7.66
CA HIS A 211 -12.00 4.65 8.39
C HIS A 211 -13.10 5.26 7.49
N MET A 212 -12.80 5.64 6.25
CA MET A 212 -13.81 6.18 5.32
C MET A 212 -14.90 5.17 5.00
N ILE A 213 -14.57 3.91 4.83
CA ILE A 213 -15.52 2.83 4.58
C ILE A 213 -16.38 2.56 5.82
N GLY A 214 -15.78 2.53 7.01
CA GLY A 214 -16.42 2.18 8.27
C GLY A 214 -17.13 0.82 8.18
N THR A 215 -18.39 0.74 8.61
CA THR A 215 -19.21 -0.49 8.56
C THR A 215 -20.01 -0.63 7.25
N SER A 216 -19.83 0.27 6.28
CA SER A 216 -20.65 0.30 5.07
C SER A 216 -20.17 -0.67 4.00
N VAL A 217 -20.87 -1.79 3.83
CA VAL A 217 -20.64 -2.76 2.75
C VAL A 217 -20.69 -2.08 1.38
N LYS A 218 -21.63 -1.15 1.16
CA LYS A 218 -21.78 -0.44 -0.13
C LYS A 218 -20.54 0.40 -0.47
N LEU A 219 -19.92 1.10 0.51
CA LEU A 219 -18.70 1.86 0.29
C LEU A 219 -17.49 0.94 0.05
N TYR A 220 -17.45 -0.20 0.75
CA TYR A 220 -16.44 -1.22 0.52
C TYR A 220 -16.51 -1.75 -0.93
N ASP A 221 -17.70 -2.13 -1.40
CA ASP A 221 -17.89 -2.59 -2.78
C ASP A 221 -17.49 -1.53 -3.81
N MET A 222 -17.81 -0.24 -3.55
CA MET A 222 -17.36 0.86 -4.41
C MET A 222 -15.83 0.94 -4.50
N VAL A 223 -15.12 0.83 -3.38
CA VAL A 223 -13.64 0.81 -3.38
C VAL A 223 -13.13 -0.38 -4.17
N LEU A 224 -13.69 -1.59 -3.98
CA LEU A 224 -13.29 -2.77 -4.75
C LEU A 224 -13.49 -2.56 -6.26
N GLN A 225 -14.58 -1.92 -6.67
CA GLN A 225 -14.83 -1.58 -8.08
C GLN A 225 -13.79 -0.58 -8.61
N PHE A 226 -13.42 0.44 -7.83
CA PHE A 226 -12.35 1.37 -8.21
C PHE A 226 -11.02 0.65 -8.37
N LEU A 227 -10.65 -0.22 -7.42
CA LEU A 227 -9.41 -0.99 -7.50
C LEU A 227 -9.37 -1.91 -8.73
N ARG A 228 -10.46 -2.62 -9.04
CA ARG A 228 -10.57 -3.45 -10.26
C ARG A 228 -10.41 -2.60 -11.52
N THR A 229 -11.11 -1.46 -11.59
CA THR A 229 -11.07 -0.57 -12.75
C THR A 229 -9.68 0.00 -12.97
N LEU A 230 -9.01 0.44 -11.91
CA LEU A 230 -7.66 0.98 -11.98
C LEU A 230 -6.65 -0.11 -12.35
N PHE A 231 -6.76 -1.31 -11.77
CA PHE A 231 -5.92 -2.44 -12.13
C PHE A 231 -6.04 -2.80 -13.61
N LEU A 232 -7.26 -2.86 -14.16
CA LEU A 232 -7.47 -3.12 -15.60
C LEU A 232 -6.87 -2.02 -16.49
N ARG A 233 -7.01 -0.75 -16.10
CA ARG A 233 -6.56 0.39 -16.92
C ARG A 233 -5.05 0.60 -16.89
N THR A 234 -4.42 0.34 -15.77
CA THR A 234 -3.00 0.68 -15.55
C THR A 234 -2.09 -0.54 -15.47
N SER A 235 -2.67 -1.75 -15.37
CA SER A 235 -1.96 -3.01 -15.10
C SER A 235 -1.09 -2.97 -13.83
N ASN A 236 -1.32 -1.98 -12.93
CA ASN A 236 -0.53 -1.82 -11.72
C ASN A 236 -0.99 -2.80 -10.64
N VAL A 237 -0.14 -3.78 -10.33
CA VAL A 237 -0.40 -4.86 -9.37
C VAL A 237 -0.54 -4.38 -7.91
N HIS A 238 -0.09 -3.16 -7.58
CA HIS A 238 -0.23 -2.62 -6.23
C HIS A 238 -1.68 -2.31 -5.85
N TYR A 239 -2.60 -2.19 -6.79
CA TYR A 239 -4.03 -2.16 -6.48
C TYR A 239 -4.52 -3.51 -5.93
N CYS A 240 -3.91 -4.62 -6.34
CA CYS A 240 -4.16 -5.94 -5.76
C CYS A 240 -3.61 -6.03 -4.33
N THR A 241 -2.43 -5.46 -4.09
CA THR A 241 -1.85 -5.32 -2.74
C THR A 241 -2.78 -4.54 -1.82
N LEU A 242 -3.26 -3.37 -2.29
CA LEU A 242 -4.16 -2.52 -1.50
C LEU A 242 -5.46 -3.24 -1.15
N ARG A 243 -6.02 -4.03 -2.06
CA ARG A 243 -7.20 -4.84 -1.79
C ARG A 243 -6.98 -5.80 -0.61
N ALA A 244 -5.87 -6.53 -0.62
CA ALA A 244 -5.54 -7.49 0.43
C ALA A 244 -5.26 -6.77 1.77
N GLU A 245 -4.48 -5.70 1.75
CA GLU A 245 -4.14 -4.90 2.93
C GLU A 245 -5.39 -4.25 3.55
N LEU A 246 -6.30 -3.71 2.73
CA LEU A 246 -7.54 -3.09 3.18
C LEU A 246 -8.48 -4.10 3.85
N LEU A 247 -8.68 -5.28 3.22
CA LEU A 247 -9.52 -6.33 3.81
C LEU A 247 -8.97 -6.80 5.16
N MET A 248 -7.65 -6.93 5.28
CA MET A 248 -7.03 -7.32 6.54
C MET A 248 -7.00 -6.19 7.58
N ALA A 249 -6.97 -4.92 7.17
CA ALA A 249 -7.14 -3.79 8.08
C ALA A 249 -8.57 -3.74 8.66
N LEU A 250 -9.58 -3.98 7.83
CA LEU A 250 -10.98 -4.10 8.28
C LEU A 250 -11.18 -5.31 9.21
N HIS A 251 -10.43 -6.41 9.00
CA HIS A 251 -10.40 -7.54 9.92
C HIS A 251 -9.80 -7.15 11.28
N ASP A 252 -8.67 -6.45 11.29
CA ASP A 252 -8.02 -6.00 12.53
C ASP A 252 -8.88 -4.98 13.30
N LEU A 253 -9.74 -4.24 12.62
CA LEU A 253 -10.73 -3.32 13.20
C LEU A 253 -12.04 -4.03 13.62
N GLU A 254 -12.13 -5.35 13.46
CA GLU A 254 -13.29 -6.18 13.82
C GLU A 254 -14.61 -5.76 13.13
N ILE A 255 -14.56 -5.24 11.90
CA ILE A 255 -15.73 -4.77 11.15
C ILE A 255 -16.49 -5.97 10.58
N GLN A 256 -17.32 -6.59 11.41
CA GLN A 256 -18.05 -7.82 11.10
C GLN A 256 -18.97 -7.71 9.88
N ASP A 257 -19.59 -6.56 9.67
CA ASP A 257 -20.52 -6.32 8.55
C ASP A 257 -19.84 -6.57 7.19
N ILE A 258 -18.55 -6.24 7.05
CA ILE A 258 -17.78 -6.41 5.82
C ILE A 258 -17.12 -7.78 5.77
N ILE A 259 -16.42 -8.19 6.84
CA ILE A 259 -15.67 -9.45 6.85
C ILE A 259 -16.57 -10.69 6.75
N SER A 260 -17.84 -10.60 7.18
CA SER A 260 -18.80 -11.68 7.02
C SER A 260 -19.36 -11.80 5.60
N VAL A 261 -19.35 -10.73 4.83
CA VAL A 261 -19.90 -10.66 3.48
C VAL A 261 -18.85 -10.91 2.41
N ASP A 262 -17.59 -10.49 2.63
CA ASP A 262 -16.52 -10.71 1.65
C ASP A 262 -16.18 -12.20 1.52
N PRO A 263 -16.41 -12.81 0.35
CA PRO A 263 -16.22 -14.24 0.15
C PRO A 263 -14.76 -14.68 0.23
N CYS A 264 -13.81 -13.74 0.02
CA CYS A 264 -12.38 -14.03 0.05
C CYS A 264 -11.75 -13.85 1.44
N HIS A 265 -12.50 -13.35 2.43
CA HIS A 265 -11.94 -12.98 3.73
C HIS A 265 -11.16 -14.14 4.40
N LYS A 266 -11.77 -15.30 4.53
CA LYS A 266 -11.13 -16.47 5.19
C LYS A 266 -9.88 -16.93 4.46
N PHE A 267 -9.92 -16.94 3.13
CA PHE A 267 -8.78 -17.29 2.30
C PHE A 267 -7.64 -16.28 2.48
N THR A 268 -7.95 -14.99 2.36
CA THR A 268 -6.97 -13.91 2.52
C THR A 268 -6.34 -13.93 3.90
N TRP A 269 -7.11 -14.16 4.94
CA TRP A 269 -6.63 -14.28 6.32
C TRP A 269 -5.68 -15.48 6.51
N CYS A 270 -6.02 -16.64 5.93
CA CYS A 270 -5.16 -17.84 5.97
C CYS A 270 -3.85 -17.60 5.20
N LEU A 271 -3.91 -16.98 4.02
CA LEU A 271 -2.75 -16.63 3.20
C LEU A 271 -1.86 -15.60 3.90
N ASP A 272 -2.45 -14.56 4.52
CA ASP A 272 -1.75 -13.56 5.33
C ASP A 272 -0.95 -14.21 6.47
N ALA A 273 -1.53 -15.18 7.14
CA ALA A 273 -0.85 -15.94 8.18
C ALA A 273 0.35 -16.75 7.61
N CYS A 274 0.19 -17.40 6.46
CA CYS A 274 1.28 -18.10 5.79
C CYS A 274 2.43 -17.15 5.41
N ILE A 275 2.10 -15.97 4.87
CA ILE A 275 3.10 -14.95 4.49
C ILE A 275 3.85 -14.45 5.75
N ARG A 276 3.15 -14.18 6.84
CA ARG A 276 3.77 -13.73 8.11
C ARG A 276 4.74 -14.75 8.68
N GLU A 277 4.38 -16.02 8.65
CA GLU A 277 5.18 -17.12 9.20
C GLU A 277 6.20 -17.67 8.19
N LYS A 278 6.16 -17.18 6.94
CA LYS A 278 7.04 -17.61 5.83
C LYS A 278 7.01 -19.13 5.61
N SER A 279 5.87 -19.75 5.90
CA SER A 279 5.67 -21.20 5.81
C SER A 279 4.21 -21.56 5.50
N VAL A 280 4.02 -22.70 4.83
CA VAL A 280 2.71 -23.31 4.61
C VAL A 280 2.71 -24.66 5.31
N ASP A 281 2.05 -24.74 6.46
CA ASP A 281 1.84 -25.99 7.16
C ASP A 281 0.71 -26.84 6.54
N ILE A 282 0.63 -28.10 6.94
CA ILE A 282 -0.36 -29.04 6.38
C ILE A 282 -1.80 -28.60 6.70
N LYS A 283 -2.05 -27.96 7.83
CA LYS A 283 -3.38 -27.53 8.22
C LYS A 283 -3.83 -26.38 7.31
N ARG A 284 -2.99 -25.34 7.17
CA ARG A 284 -3.28 -24.17 6.31
C ARG A 284 -3.38 -24.56 4.83
N SER A 285 -2.53 -25.49 4.37
CA SER A 285 -2.63 -25.96 3.00
C SER A 285 -3.98 -26.62 2.73
N ARG A 286 -4.52 -27.42 3.67
CA ARG A 286 -5.85 -28.02 3.56
C ARG A 286 -6.97 -26.97 3.61
N GLU A 287 -6.85 -25.94 4.43
CA GLU A 287 -7.82 -24.84 4.51
C GLU A 287 -7.86 -24.05 3.19
N LEU A 288 -6.69 -23.68 2.65
CA LEU A 288 -6.58 -22.98 1.37
C LEU A 288 -7.11 -23.82 0.20
N GLN A 289 -6.72 -25.10 0.15
CA GLN A 289 -7.22 -26.03 -0.88
C GLN A 289 -8.73 -26.23 -0.76
N GLY A 290 -9.23 -26.47 0.47
CA GLY A 290 -10.66 -26.64 0.73
C GLY A 290 -11.47 -25.41 0.32
N PHE A 291 -10.93 -24.20 0.47
CA PHE A 291 -11.56 -23.00 -0.02
C PHE A 291 -11.66 -22.98 -1.56
N LEU A 292 -10.56 -23.24 -2.28
CA LEU A 292 -10.56 -23.30 -3.75
C LEU A 292 -11.53 -24.36 -4.27
N ASP A 293 -11.52 -25.55 -3.68
CA ASP A 293 -12.36 -26.66 -4.09
C ASP A 293 -13.84 -26.47 -3.71
N SER A 294 -14.16 -25.55 -2.79
CA SER A 294 -15.53 -25.25 -2.35
C SER A 294 -16.26 -24.23 -3.22
N ILE A 295 -15.59 -23.58 -4.17
CA ILE A 295 -16.22 -22.59 -5.06
C ILE A 295 -17.25 -23.29 -5.93
N LYS A 296 -18.52 -22.98 -5.69
CA LYS A 296 -19.66 -23.64 -6.35
C LYS A 296 -19.93 -23.04 -7.74
N ARG A 297 -20.58 -23.85 -8.59
CA ARG A 297 -21.16 -23.33 -9.83
C ARG A 297 -22.16 -22.23 -9.53
N GLY A 298 -22.04 -21.09 -10.23
CA GLY A 298 -22.82 -19.86 -10.01
C GLY A 298 -22.21 -18.86 -9.02
N GLN A 299 -21.04 -19.19 -8.45
CA GLN A 299 -20.25 -18.29 -7.60
C GLN A 299 -18.85 -18.07 -8.17
N GLU A 300 -18.65 -18.36 -9.44
CA GLU A 300 -17.34 -18.30 -10.11
C GLU A 300 -16.72 -16.89 -10.07
N GLN A 301 -17.54 -15.83 -9.94
CA GLN A 301 -17.07 -14.45 -9.80
C GLN A 301 -16.11 -14.27 -8.61
N VAL A 302 -16.23 -15.10 -7.58
CA VAL A 302 -15.31 -15.13 -6.43
C VAL A 302 -13.86 -15.41 -6.88
N LEU A 303 -13.68 -16.17 -7.98
CA LEU A 303 -12.36 -16.42 -8.56
C LEU A 303 -11.68 -15.13 -9.04
N GLY A 304 -12.44 -14.16 -9.55
CA GLY A 304 -11.90 -12.86 -9.94
C GLY A 304 -11.33 -12.08 -8.75
N ASP A 305 -12.05 -12.07 -7.64
CA ASP A 305 -11.59 -11.40 -6.41
C ASP A 305 -10.41 -12.12 -5.77
N LEU A 306 -10.45 -13.44 -5.81
CA LEU A 306 -9.38 -14.30 -5.31
C LEU A 306 -8.12 -14.16 -6.16
N SER A 307 -8.27 -14.11 -7.49
CA SER A 307 -7.14 -13.91 -8.40
C SER A 307 -6.45 -12.56 -8.17
N MET A 308 -7.20 -11.48 -7.90
CA MET A 308 -6.61 -10.21 -7.49
C MET A 308 -5.82 -10.34 -6.18
N THR A 309 -6.35 -11.03 -5.19
CA THR A 309 -5.64 -11.25 -3.91
C THR A 309 -4.33 -12.00 -4.12
N LEU A 310 -4.31 -12.98 -5.05
CA LEU A 310 -3.14 -13.77 -5.39
C LEU A 310 -2.18 -13.06 -6.37
N CYS A 311 -2.66 -12.06 -7.13
CA CYS A 311 -1.84 -11.23 -8.00
C CYS A 311 -0.97 -10.22 -7.23
N ASP A 312 -1.22 -10.05 -5.92
CA ASP A 312 -0.40 -9.25 -5.04
C ASP A 312 1.08 -9.66 -5.13
N PRO A 313 2.03 -8.75 -5.42
CA PRO A 313 3.45 -9.05 -5.51
C PRO A 313 4.01 -9.78 -4.28
N TYR A 314 3.50 -9.47 -3.09
CA TYR A 314 3.91 -10.15 -1.86
C TYR A 314 3.40 -11.59 -1.79
N ALA A 315 2.20 -11.84 -2.30
CA ALA A 315 1.65 -13.19 -2.41
C ALA A 315 2.44 -14.01 -3.44
N ILE A 316 2.68 -13.46 -4.63
CA ILE A 316 3.49 -14.11 -5.68
C ILE A 316 4.90 -14.42 -5.17
N ASN A 317 5.56 -13.45 -4.54
CA ASN A 317 6.89 -13.63 -3.94
C ASN A 317 6.90 -14.77 -2.91
N PHE A 318 5.92 -14.79 -2.03
CA PHE A 318 5.79 -15.85 -1.01
C PHE A 318 5.56 -17.22 -1.64
N LEU A 319 4.61 -17.33 -2.58
CA LEU A 319 4.24 -18.58 -3.23
C LEU A 319 5.40 -19.17 -4.04
N ALA A 320 6.06 -18.33 -4.85
CA ALA A 320 7.17 -18.73 -5.68
C ALA A 320 8.40 -19.16 -4.85
N GLN A 321 8.77 -18.37 -3.83
CA GLN A 321 9.86 -18.76 -2.92
C GLN A 321 9.55 -20.04 -2.14
N SER A 322 8.28 -20.23 -1.73
CA SER A 322 7.85 -21.46 -1.06
C SER A 322 7.93 -22.67 -2.00
N ALA A 323 7.55 -22.50 -3.25
CA ALA A 323 7.67 -23.56 -4.27
C ALA A 323 9.15 -23.95 -4.48
N ILE A 324 10.05 -22.96 -4.63
CA ILE A 324 11.51 -23.22 -4.78
C ILE A 324 12.06 -23.96 -3.55
N LYS A 325 11.68 -23.57 -2.33
CA LYS A 325 12.10 -24.28 -1.10
C LYS A 325 11.60 -25.72 -1.07
N ILE A 326 10.35 -25.97 -1.51
CA ILE A 326 9.81 -27.33 -1.59
C ILE A 326 10.57 -28.15 -2.62
N LEU A 327 10.91 -27.58 -3.80
CA LEU A 327 11.71 -28.30 -4.80
C LEU A 327 13.08 -28.70 -4.25
N GLN A 328 13.76 -27.83 -3.50
CA GLN A 328 15.01 -28.16 -2.82
C GLN A 328 14.86 -29.30 -1.79
N HIS A 329 13.75 -29.27 -1.04
CA HIS A 329 13.47 -30.34 -0.08
C HIS A 329 13.15 -31.67 -0.79
N LEU A 330 12.46 -31.63 -1.94
CA LEU A 330 12.20 -32.82 -2.75
C LEU A 330 13.48 -33.42 -3.34
N ILE A 331 14.44 -32.57 -3.76
CA ILE A 331 15.77 -33.03 -4.19
C ILE A 331 16.45 -33.80 -3.05
N HIS A 332 16.45 -33.22 -1.85
CA HIS A 332 17.09 -33.86 -0.70
C HIS A 332 16.42 -35.21 -0.30
N ASN A 333 15.13 -35.34 -0.51
CA ASN A 333 14.35 -36.54 -0.20
C ASN A 333 14.17 -37.48 -1.39
N GLU A 334 14.80 -37.21 -2.53
CA GLU A 334 14.67 -37.99 -3.77
C GLU A 334 13.23 -38.18 -4.22
N ALA A 335 12.37 -37.17 -3.99
CA ALA A 335 10.93 -37.24 -4.24
C ALA A 335 10.53 -36.47 -5.50
N LEU A 336 9.42 -36.88 -6.15
CA LEU A 336 8.93 -36.25 -7.37
C LEU A 336 7.99 -35.06 -7.08
N PRO A 337 8.05 -33.97 -7.87
CA PRO A 337 7.18 -32.79 -7.70
C PRO A 337 5.68 -33.13 -7.75
N ARG A 338 5.28 -34.05 -8.62
CA ARG A 338 3.87 -34.42 -8.83
C ARG A 338 3.20 -35.06 -7.60
N ASP A 339 3.98 -35.62 -6.68
CA ASP A 339 3.46 -36.31 -5.50
C ASP A 339 3.32 -35.38 -4.30
N ASN A 340 3.77 -34.12 -4.42
CA ASN A 340 3.69 -33.13 -3.34
C ASN A 340 2.44 -32.26 -3.48
N THR A 341 1.43 -32.52 -2.65
CA THR A 341 0.14 -31.82 -2.70
C THR A 341 0.25 -30.33 -2.35
N VAL A 342 1.18 -29.95 -1.46
CA VAL A 342 1.41 -28.53 -1.10
C VAL A 342 2.01 -27.79 -2.28
N LEU A 343 2.98 -28.39 -2.98
CA LEU A 343 3.56 -27.79 -4.19
C LEU A 343 2.48 -27.55 -5.26
N ILE A 344 1.65 -28.57 -5.54
CA ILE A 344 0.55 -28.43 -6.52
C ILE A 344 -0.40 -27.31 -6.12
N LEU A 345 -0.74 -27.16 -4.84
CA LEU A 345 -1.57 -26.07 -4.35
C LEU A 345 -0.91 -24.69 -4.61
N LEU A 346 0.39 -24.53 -4.29
CA LEU A 346 1.12 -23.29 -4.56
C LEU A 346 1.09 -22.93 -6.05
N LEU A 347 1.24 -23.90 -6.92
CA LEU A 347 1.19 -23.69 -8.38
C LEU A 347 -0.21 -23.30 -8.86
N ARG A 348 -1.27 -23.92 -8.32
CA ARG A 348 -2.66 -23.52 -8.60
C ARG A 348 -2.88 -22.05 -8.20
N MET A 349 -2.43 -21.65 -7.00
CA MET A 349 -2.54 -20.28 -6.54
C MET A 349 -1.73 -19.31 -7.40
N LEU A 350 -0.51 -19.67 -7.80
CA LEU A 350 0.29 -18.88 -8.74
C LEU A 350 -0.43 -18.72 -10.09
N ALA A 351 -0.90 -19.81 -10.68
CA ALA A 351 -1.63 -19.77 -11.96
C ALA A 351 -2.86 -18.86 -11.89
N LEU A 352 -3.61 -18.94 -10.78
CA LEU A 352 -4.79 -18.11 -10.57
C LEU A 352 -4.42 -16.62 -10.42
N GLY A 353 -3.40 -16.28 -9.63
CA GLY A 353 -2.93 -14.90 -9.48
C GLY A 353 -2.39 -14.31 -10.78
N LEU A 354 -1.64 -15.09 -11.56
CA LEU A 354 -1.08 -14.68 -12.84
C LEU A 354 -2.14 -14.45 -13.93
N SER A 355 -3.30 -15.08 -13.82
CA SER A 355 -4.43 -14.92 -14.74
C SER A 355 -5.39 -13.78 -14.32
N ALA A 356 -5.13 -13.06 -13.23
CA ALA A 356 -6.06 -12.08 -12.64
C ALA A 356 -6.52 -11.02 -13.64
N TRP A 357 -5.60 -10.38 -14.33
CA TRP A 357 -5.93 -9.32 -15.30
C TRP A 357 -6.86 -9.87 -16.40
N TYR A 358 -6.46 -10.98 -17.04
CA TYR A 358 -7.24 -11.60 -18.10
C TYR A 358 -8.64 -12.02 -17.62
N MET A 359 -8.72 -12.67 -16.46
CA MET A 359 -9.97 -13.14 -15.89
C MET A 359 -10.96 -12.00 -15.60
N ILE A 360 -10.46 -10.87 -15.10
CA ILE A 360 -11.30 -9.70 -14.79
C ILE A 360 -11.69 -8.96 -16.07
N ASP A 361 -10.78 -8.83 -17.03
CA ASP A 361 -11.02 -8.15 -18.30
C ASP A 361 -12.06 -8.89 -19.15
N THR A 362 -11.87 -10.18 -19.33
CA THR A 362 -12.76 -11.03 -20.14
C THR A 362 -14.05 -11.44 -19.42
N GLN A 363 -14.11 -11.30 -18.11
CA GLN A 363 -15.19 -11.81 -17.25
C GLN A 363 -15.35 -13.35 -17.34
N GLU A 364 -14.29 -14.05 -17.73
CA GLU A 364 -14.24 -15.52 -17.78
C GLU A 364 -13.69 -16.06 -16.46
N PHE A 365 -14.56 -16.25 -15.48
CA PHE A 365 -14.19 -16.73 -14.15
C PHE A 365 -14.04 -18.26 -14.12
N LYS A 366 -12.91 -18.74 -14.65
CA LYS A 366 -12.54 -20.15 -14.63
C LYS A 366 -11.15 -20.31 -14.04
N GLU A 367 -11.00 -21.27 -13.12
CA GLU A 367 -9.67 -21.58 -12.61
C GLU A 367 -8.78 -22.07 -13.77
N PRO A 368 -7.58 -21.45 -13.97
CA PRO A 368 -6.65 -21.89 -15.00
C PRO A 368 -6.22 -23.33 -14.74
N LYS A 369 -6.25 -24.15 -15.77
CA LYS A 369 -5.71 -25.51 -15.66
C LYS A 369 -4.19 -25.41 -15.57
N LEU A 370 -3.65 -26.01 -14.51
CA LEU A 370 -2.20 -26.17 -14.40
C LEU A 370 -1.74 -27.12 -15.51
N ASP A 371 -0.81 -26.65 -16.36
CA ASP A 371 -0.23 -27.49 -17.39
C ASP A 371 0.54 -28.65 -16.74
N CYS A 372 0.16 -29.87 -17.07
CA CYS A 372 0.83 -31.05 -16.55
C CYS A 372 2.29 -31.15 -16.98
N GLN A 373 2.70 -30.53 -18.09
CA GLN A 373 4.08 -30.49 -18.55
C GLN A 373 4.95 -29.65 -17.62
N VAL A 374 4.40 -28.60 -16.99
CA VAL A 374 5.11 -27.82 -15.96
C VAL A 374 5.52 -28.74 -14.81
N VAL A 375 4.62 -29.58 -14.34
CA VAL A 375 4.87 -30.46 -13.19
C VAL A 375 5.74 -31.69 -13.57
N THR A 376 5.52 -32.25 -14.75
CA THR A 376 6.14 -33.54 -15.13
C THR A 376 7.43 -33.42 -15.91
N LYS A 377 7.71 -32.27 -16.52
CA LYS A 377 8.90 -32.03 -17.34
C LYS A 377 9.71 -30.82 -16.88
N PHE A 378 9.07 -29.62 -16.78
CA PHE A 378 9.80 -28.40 -16.41
C PHE A 378 10.37 -28.48 -15.00
N MET A 379 9.56 -28.88 -14.00
CA MET A 379 10.06 -28.96 -12.62
C MET A 379 11.20 -29.96 -12.43
N PRO A 380 11.13 -31.19 -12.96
CA PRO A 380 12.30 -32.08 -12.94
C PRO A 380 13.53 -31.48 -13.62
N ALA A 381 13.38 -30.77 -14.75
CA ALA A 381 14.49 -30.08 -15.40
C ALA A 381 15.07 -28.97 -14.50
N LEU A 382 14.20 -28.16 -13.88
CA LEU A 382 14.61 -27.13 -12.93
C LEU A 382 15.32 -27.74 -11.70
N MET A 383 14.80 -28.84 -11.16
CA MET A 383 15.45 -29.57 -10.06
C MET A 383 16.83 -30.08 -10.47
N SER A 384 16.99 -30.57 -11.70
CA SER A 384 18.28 -30.98 -12.22
C SER A 384 19.28 -29.82 -12.30
N LEU A 385 18.83 -28.63 -12.76
CA LEU A 385 19.65 -27.42 -12.71
C LEU A 385 20.04 -27.04 -11.27
N MET A 386 19.12 -27.18 -10.31
CA MET A 386 19.39 -26.94 -8.88
C MET A 386 20.43 -27.90 -8.33
N VAL A 387 20.39 -29.17 -8.73
CA VAL A 387 21.39 -30.17 -8.34
C VAL A 387 22.75 -29.80 -8.90
N ASP A 388 22.83 -29.42 -10.17
CA ASP A 388 24.08 -29.00 -10.81
C ASP A 388 24.69 -27.79 -10.10
N ASP A 389 23.89 -26.77 -9.78
CA ASP A 389 24.36 -25.59 -9.08
C ASP A 389 24.85 -25.92 -7.67
N GLN A 390 24.14 -26.82 -6.97
CA GLN A 390 24.54 -27.28 -5.65
C GLN A 390 25.85 -28.07 -5.69
N VAL A 391 26.01 -28.97 -6.66
CA VAL A 391 27.23 -29.75 -6.83
C VAL A 391 28.40 -28.84 -7.19
N ARG A 392 28.22 -27.86 -8.09
CA ARG A 392 29.29 -26.86 -8.40
C ARG A 392 29.67 -26.04 -7.17
N THR A 393 28.72 -25.60 -6.39
CA THR A 393 28.95 -24.84 -5.15
C THR A 393 29.74 -25.69 -4.12
N LEU A 394 29.39 -26.96 -4.00
CA LEU A 394 30.13 -27.89 -3.13
C LEU A 394 31.52 -28.15 -3.66
N ASN A 395 31.68 -28.38 -4.97
CA ASN A 395 32.94 -28.62 -5.63
C ASN A 395 33.91 -27.43 -5.48
N SER A 396 33.42 -26.20 -5.54
CA SER A 396 34.25 -24.99 -5.34
C SER A 396 34.89 -24.93 -3.95
N LYS A 397 34.38 -25.66 -2.98
CA LYS A 397 34.94 -25.77 -1.62
C LYS A 397 35.99 -26.90 -1.48
N LEU A 398 36.14 -27.77 -2.49
CA LEU A 398 37.13 -28.84 -2.50
C LEU A 398 38.54 -28.31 -2.79
N PRO A 399 39.59 -29.05 -2.41
CA PRO A 399 40.96 -28.75 -2.81
C PRO A 399 41.11 -28.72 -4.35
N PRO A 400 42.01 -27.89 -4.92
CA PRO A 400 42.14 -27.71 -6.36
C PRO A 400 42.33 -29.02 -7.15
N ASP A 401 43.03 -29.99 -6.56
CA ASP A 401 43.33 -31.29 -7.18
C ASP A 401 42.07 -32.19 -7.33
N GLU A 402 41.02 -31.94 -6.56
CA GLU A 402 39.79 -32.72 -6.59
C GLU A 402 38.67 -32.04 -7.42
N ARG A 403 38.85 -30.77 -7.79
CA ARG A 403 37.79 -29.98 -8.47
C ARG A 403 37.55 -30.41 -9.92
N GLU A 404 38.56 -30.76 -10.66
CA GLU A 404 38.49 -30.98 -12.12
C GLU A 404 37.62 -32.17 -12.51
N SER A 405 37.70 -33.29 -11.80
CA SER A 405 36.94 -34.50 -12.14
C SER A 405 35.41 -34.37 -11.95
N ALA A 406 34.99 -33.59 -10.95
CA ALA A 406 33.56 -33.38 -10.67
C ALA A 406 32.91 -32.40 -11.67
N ILE A 407 33.62 -31.35 -12.10
CA ILE A 407 33.13 -30.40 -13.11
C ILE A 407 32.84 -31.09 -14.43
N THR A 408 33.77 -31.95 -14.89
CA THR A 408 33.62 -32.71 -16.15
C THR A 408 32.38 -33.59 -16.15
N ILE A 409 32.02 -34.21 -15.02
CA ILE A 409 30.81 -35.02 -14.90
C ILE A 409 29.53 -34.14 -15.00
N ILE A 410 29.52 -32.97 -14.35
CA ILE A 410 28.36 -32.04 -14.38
C ILE A 410 28.13 -31.50 -15.79
N GLU A 411 29.17 -31.06 -16.47
CA GLU A 411 29.12 -30.52 -17.83
C GLU A 411 28.58 -31.53 -18.86
N HIS A 412 28.82 -32.82 -18.64
CA HIS A 412 28.40 -33.88 -19.55
C HIS A 412 27.02 -34.51 -19.20
N SER A 413 26.55 -34.34 -17.97
CA SER A 413 25.36 -35.02 -17.47
C SER A 413 24.19 -34.09 -17.13
N GLY A 414 24.42 -32.80 -17.02
CA GLY A 414 23.37 -31.82 -16.71
C GLY A 414 22.40 -31.58 -17.89
N PRO A 415 21.15 -31.21 -17.63
CA PRO A 415 20.25 -30.81 -18.70
C PRO A 415 20.76 -29.54 -19.37
N ALA A 416 20.66 -29.48 -20.70
CA ALA A 416 20.95 -28.25 -21.41
C ALA A 416 20.02 -27.14 -20.91
N PRO A 417 20.52 -25.90 -20.73
CA PRO A 417 19.68 -24.75 -20.34
C PRO A 417 18.46 -24.57 -21.25
N ASP A 418 18.60 -24.88 -22.54
CA ASP A 418 17.53 -24.83 -23.54
C ASP A 418 16.35 -25.73 -23.22
N ALA A 419 16.53 -26.79 -22.43
CA ALA A 419 15.45 -27.69 -22.02
C ALA A 419 14.36 -26.98 -21.19
N CYS A 420 14.70 -25.86 -20.53
CA CYS A 420 13.73 -25.06 -19.76
C CYS A 420 13.12 -23.93 -20.58
N GLN A 421 13.80 -23.44 -21.63
CA GLN A 421 13.43 -22.24 -22.38
C GLN A 421 12.00 -22.30 -22.95
N ALA A 422 11.65 -23.39 -23.63
CA ALA A 422 10.31 -23.54 -24.22
C ALA A 422 9.20 -23.44 -23.17
N TYR A 423 9.38 -24.05 -22.00
CA TYR A 423 8.39 -23.99 -20.92
C TYR A 423 8.28 -22.60 -20.30
N VAL A 424 9.39 -21.87 -20.17
CA VAL A 424 9.40 -20.51 -19.64
C VAL A 424 8.64 -19.55 -20.58
N THR A 425 8.74 -19.75 -21.88
CA THR A 425 7.99 -18.97 -22.88
C THR A 425 6.49 -19.30 -22.88
N GLU A 426 6.13 -20.57 -22.78
CA GLU A 426 4.75 -21.03 -22.93
C GLU A 426 3.92 -20.96 -21.65
N SER A 427 4.56 -21.01 -20.48
CA SER A 427 3.89 -21.09 -19.19
C SER A 427 4.30 -19.96 -18.24
N SER A 428 3.33 -19.11 -17.86
CA SER A 428 3.54 -18.04 -16.86
C SER A 428 3.99 -18.59 -15.50
N VAL A 429 3.57 -19.79 -15.10
CA VAL A 429 4.00 -20.45 -13.87
C VAL A 429 5.46 -20.87 -13.96
N ALA A 430 5.88 -21.49 -15.08
CA ALA A 430 7.27 -21.86 -15.31
C ALA A 430 8.18 -20.62 -15.35
N SER A 431 7.72 -19.56 -16.00
CA SER A 431 8.40 -18.28 -16.04
C SER A 431 8.64 -17.69 -14.63
N ILE A 432 7.61 -17.61 -13.80
CA ILE A 432 7.73 -17.13 -12.41
C ILE A 432 8.68 -18.00 -11.60
N LEU A 433 8.64 -19.31 -11.74
CA LEU A 433 9.56 -20.21 -11.03
C LEU A 433 11.01 -20.01 -11.49
N ALA A 434 11.26 -19.81 -12.77
CA ALA A 434 12.58 -19.48 -13.30
C ALA A 434 13.09 -18.12 -12.77
N MET A 435 12.23 -17.09 -12.77
CA MET A 435 12.52 -15.78 -12.21
C MET A 435 12.92 -15.88 -10.73
N TYR A 436 12.17 -16.58 -9.92
CA TYR A 436 12.47 -16.73 -8.49
C TYR A 436 13.62 -17.69 -8.22
N TYR A 437 13.92 -18.62 -9.13
CA TYR A 437 15.15 -19.37 -9.07
C TYR A 437 16.37 -18.49 -9.39
N THR A 438 16.27 -17.56 -10.34
CA THR A 438 17.28 -16.52 -10.58
C THR A 438 17.56 -15.71 -9.30
N ILE A 439 16.51 -15.28 -8.59
CA ILE A 439 16.67 -14.60 -7.29
C ILE A 439 17.36 -15.50 -6.26
N HIS A 440 17.04 -16.79 -6.26
CA HIS A 440 17.66 -17.76 -5.36
C HIS A 440 19.17 -17.91 -5.61
N THR A 441 19.58 -18.06 -6.86
CA THR A 441 21.01 -18.14 -7.25
C THR A 441 21.76 -16.85 -6.93
N ALA A 442 21.15 -15.68 -7.21
CA ALA A 442 21.70 -14.39 -6.86
C ALA A 442 21.88 -14.21 -5.34
N LYS A 443 20.92 -14.67 -4.54
CA LYS A 443 20.99 -14.66 -3.08
C LYS A 443 22.13 -15.54 -2.54
N LEU A 444 22.40 -16.67 -3.18
CA LEU A 444 23.52 -17.55 -2.84
C LEU A 444 24.87 -17.05 -3.39
N LYS A 445 24.86 -15.97 -4.17
CA LYS A 445 26.03 -15.47 -4.92
C LYS A 445 26.63 -16.51 -5.87
N ASP A 446 25.79 -17.38 -6.41
CA ASP A 446 26.19 -18.36 -7.41
C ASP A 446 26.21 -17.68 -8.80
N LYS A 447 27.38 -17.16 -9.19
CA LYS A 447 27.61 -16.47 -10.46
C LYS A 447 27.15 -17.31 -11.66
N VAL A 448 27.59 -18.56 -11.72
CA VAL A 448 27.38 -19.45 -12.89
C VAL A 448 25.89 -19.83 -12.97
N GLY A 449 25.28 -20.21 -11.85
CA GLY A 449 23.84 -20.49 -11.79
C GLY A 449 22.99 -19.30 -12.19
N LEU A 450 23.35 -18.10 -11.68
CA LEU A 450 22.66 -16.86 -12.02
C LEU A 450 22.74 -16.56 -13.52
N MET A 451 23.94 -16.55 -14.10
CA MET A 451 24.13 -16.27 -15.52
C MET A 451 23.34 -17.23 -16.40
N ARG A 452 23.35 -18.53 -16.06
CA ARG A 452 22.66 -19.58 -16.81
C ARG A 452 21.14 -19.36 -16.84
N VAL A 453 20.52 -19.12 -15.69
CA VAL A 453 19.06 -18.94 -15.62
C VAL A 453 18.63 -17.59 -16.16
N LEU A 454 19.41 -16.54 -15.91
CA LEU A 454 19.12 -15.21 -16.44
C LEU A 454 19.22 -15.17 -17.97
N GLY A 455 20.18 -15.90 -18.57
CA GLY A 455 20.25 -16.10 -20.02
C GLY A 455 19.00 -16.76 -20.59
N ILE A 456 18.39 -17.74 -19.89
CA ILE A 456 17.09 -18.32 -20.29
C ILE A 456 15.99 -17.25 -20.26
N LEU A 457 15.91 -16.44 -19.20
CA LEU A 457 14.91 -15.38 -19.10
C LEU A 457 15.07 -14.31 -20.18
N ALA A 458 16.30 -13.95 -20.51
CA ALA A 458 16.62 -12.95 -21.54
C ALA A 458 16.19 -13.36 -22.94
N THR A 459 16.20 -14.66 -23.24
CA THR A 459 15.77 -15.20 -24.55
C THR A 459 14.25 -15.38 -24.66
N CYS A 460 13.54 -15.34 -23.53
CA CYS A 460 12.09 -15.40 -23.49
C CYS A 460 11.53 -13.99 -23.53
N ASP A 461 10.58 -13.73 -24.45
CA ASP A 461 9.87 -12.42 -24.48
C ASP A 461 8.87 -12.36 -23.31
N ASN A 462 9.44 -12.19 -22.11
CA ASN A 462 8.71 -12.25 -20.86
C ASN A 462 8.64 -10.87 -20.20
N ASP A 463 7.54 -10.16 -20.44
CA ASP A 463 7.31 -8.82 -19.86
C ASP A 463 7.41 -8.80 -18.33
N ARG A 464 7.04 -9.89 -17.64
CA ARG A 464 7.07 -9.97 -16.17
C ARG A 464 8.48 -9.92 -15.59
N ALA A 465 9.48 -10.36 -16.34
CA ALA A 465 10.89 -10.25 -15.93
C ALA A 465 11.37 -8.79 -15.86
N TYR A 466 10.61 -7.87 -16.43
CA TYR A 466 10.89 -6.43 -16.44
C TYR A 466 9.92 -5.61 -15.58
N GLU A 467 9.07 -6.27 -14.78
CA GLU A 467 8.23 -5.61 -13.80
C GLU A 467 9.03 -5.18 -12.56
N ASP A 468 8.66 -4.06 -11.98
CA ASP A 468 9.33 -3.45 -10.82
C ASP A 468 9.57 -4.40 -9.64
N PRO A 469 8.61 -5.27 -9.21
CA PRO A 469 8.83 -6.15 -8.07
C PRO A 469 9.97 -7.15 -8.27
N PHE A 470 10.10 -7.70 -9.48
CA PHE A 470 11.18 -8.64 -9.79
C PHE A 470 12.52 -7.92 -9.95
N LEU A 471 12.55 -6.84 -10.74
CA LEU A 471 13.77 -6.04 -10.95
C LEU A 471 14.31 -5.52 -9.63
N HIS A 472 13.45 -5.08 -8.72
CA HIS A 472 13.86 -4.64 -7.39
C HIS A 472 14.59 -5.74 -6.61
N LEU A 473 14.05 -6.97 -6.60
CA LEU A 473 14.70 -8.10 -5.94
C LEU A 473 16.03 -8.44 -6.61
N LEU A 474 16.05 -8.54 -7.95
CA LEU A 474 17.24 -8.86 -8.71
C LEU A 474 18.35 -7.85 -8.44
N VAL A 475 18.06 -6.56 -8.62
CA VAL A 475 19.03 -5.48 -8.40
C VAL A 475 19.54 -5.47 -6.96
N SER A 476 18.66 -5.67 -5.97
CA SER A 476 19.07 -5.74 -4.56
C SER A 476 20.10 -6.85 -4.30
N HIS A 477 19.96 -8.01 -4.95
CA HIS A 477 20.94 -9.10 -4.83
C HIS A 477 22.19 -8.87 -5.68
N LEU A 478 22.06 -8.28 -6.88
CA LEU A 478 23.20 -7.93 -7.73
C LEU A 478 24.15 -6.93 -7.06
N ILE A 479 23.62 -5.97 -6.30
CA ILE A 479 24.42 -5.03 -5.50
C ILE A 479 25.32 -5.79 -4.52
N HIS A 480 24.84 -6.89 -3.92
CA HIS A 480 25.64 -7.72 -3.02
C HIS A 480 26.66 -8.62 -3.75
N MET A 481 26.61 -8.66 -5.08
CA MET A 481 27.55 -9.33 -5.97
C MET A 481 28.43 -8.33 -6.75
N SER A 482 28.58 -7.12 -6.22
CA SER A 482 29.26 -6.00 -6.93
C SER A 482 30.67 -6.35 -7.44
N ASP A 483 31.40 -7.19 -6.74
CA ASP A 483 32.77 -7.58 -7.13
C ASP A 483 32.80 -8.45 -8.40
N GLU A 484 31.70 -9.16 -8.74
CA GLU A 484 31.62 -9.97 -9.94
C GLU A 484 31.53 -9.12 -11.23
N PHE A 485 31.15 -7.85 -11.11
CA PHE A 485 31.10 -6.93 -12.25
C PHE A 485 32.46 -6.51 -12.80
N ALA A 486 33.56 -6.88 -12.15
CA ALA A 486 34.88 -6.76 -12.73
C ALA A 486 35.10 -7.73 -13.89
N ALA A 487 34.32 -8.80 -14.02
CA ALA A 487 34.41 -9.82 -15.04
C ALA A 487 33.50 -9.51 -16.24
N GLU A 488 34.04 -9.52 -17.44
CA GLU A 488 33.33 -9.14 -18.67
C GLU A 488 32.22 -10.12 -19.02
N ASP A 489 32.39 -11.42 -18.77
CA ASP A 489 31.36 -12.45 -18.99
C ASP A 489 30.07 -12.16 -18.16
N PHE A 490 30.26 -11.76 -16.92
CA PHE A 490 29.12 -11.40 -16.04
C PHE A 490 28.44 -10.12 -16.51
N CYS A 491 29.23 -9.11 -16.90
CA CYS A 491 28.69 -7.87 -17.45
C CYS A 491 27.87 -8.12 -18.73
N THR A 492 28.34 -8.98 -19.63
CA THR A 492 27.65 -9.29 -20.88
C THR A 492 26.27 -9.89 -20.61
N VAL A 493 26.17 -10.90 -19.75
CA VAL A 493 24.87 -11.53 -19.45
C VAL A 493 23.93 -10.56 -18.73
N ILE A 494 24.42 -9.84 -17.71
CA ILE A 494 23.57 -8.93 -16.92
C ILE A 494 23.12 -7.73 -17.76
N PHE A 495 24.06 -7.04 -18.42
CA PHE A 495 23.74 -5.80 -19.13
C PHE A 495 23.24 -6.06 -20.55
N ASP A 496 24.04 -6.74 -21.40
CA ASP A 496 23.75 -6.81 -22.83
C ASP A 496 22.61 -7.76 -23.13
N GLU A 497 22.58 -8.94 -22.51
CA GLU A 497 21.55 -9.93 -22.79
C GLU A 497 20.25 -9.62 -22.02
N PHE A 498 20.29 -9.20 -20.76
CA PHE A 498 19.09 -9.01 -19.95
C PHE A 498 18.62 -7.56 -19.89
N PHE A 499 19.35 -6.63 -19.26
CA PHE A 499 18.85 -5.28 -19.03
C PHE A 499 18.65 -4.48 -20.32
N LEU A 500 19.61 -4.50 -21.26
CA LEU A 500 19.51 -3.73 -22.49
C LEU A 500 18.42 -4.25 -23.43
N ALA A 501 18.11 -5.54 -23.39
CA ALA A 501 16.96 -6.10 -24.11
C ALA A 501 15.61 -5.51 -23.63
N GLY A 502 15.52 -5.15 -22.34
CA GLY A 502 14.34 -4.56 -21.75
C GLY A 502 14.32 -3.03 -21.68
N LEU A 503 15.34 -2.33 -22.18
CA LEU A 503 15.58 -0.89 -21.94
C LEU A 503 14.47 0.04 -22.45
N ALA A 504 13.64 -0.40 -23.39
CA ALA A 504 12.48 0.35 -23.83
C ALA A 504 11.42 0.59 -22.71
N ARG A 505 11.51 -0.15 -21.61
CA ARG A 505 10.62 -0.03 -20.45
C ARG A 505 11.27 0.88 -19.40
N GLU A 506 10.51 1.87 -18.95
CA GLU A 506 10.98 2.84 -17.94
C GLU A 506 11.41 2.16 -16.62
N SER A 507 10.71 1.10 -16.18
CA SER A 507 11.07 0.30 -15.01
C SER A 507 12.51 -0.20 -15.10
N VAL A 508 12.93 -0.70 -16.26
CA VAL A 508 14.30 -1.21 -16.49
C VAL A 508 15.33 -0.09 -16.34
N THR A 509 15.08 1.06 -16.96
CA THR A 509 15.97 2.24 -16.88
C THR A 509 16.17 2.68 -15.43
N ARG A 510 15.07 2.80 -14.67
CA ARG A 510 15.11 3.19 -13.25
C ARG A 510 15.89 2.21 -12.38
N HIS A 511 15.63 0.90 -12.53
CA HIS A 511 16.36 -0.12 -11.77
C HIS A 511 17.80 -0.27 -12.18
N LEU A 512 18.12 -0.07 -13.46
CA LEU A 512 19.50 -0.10 -13.95
C LEU A 512 20.29 1.12 -13.45
N LEU A 513 19.71 2.32 -13.44
CA LEU A 513 20.32 3.50 -12.80
C LEU A 513 20.58 3.25 -11.31
N LYS A 514 19.65 2.61 -10.61
CA LYS A 514 19.84 2.20 -9.21
C LYS A 514 21.00 1.21 -9.05
N LEU A 515 21.10 0.20 -9.91
CA LEU A 515 22.21 -0.74 -9.90
C LEU A 515 23.54 -0.01 -10.11
N MET A 516 23.63 0.83 -11.14
CA MET A 516 24.81 1.61 -11.49
C MET A 516 25.29 2.50 -10.35
N TRP A 517 24.36 3.07 -9.56
CA TRP A 517 24.70 3.87 -8.37
C TRP A 517 25.61 3.15 -7.39
N TYR A 518 25.47 1.83 -7.25
CA TYR A 518 26.24 1.03 -6.28
C TYR A 518 27.45 0.33 -6.88
N ILE A 519 27.44 0.04 -8.19
CA ILE A 519 28.49 -0.80 -8.80
C ILE A 519 29.43 -0.05 -9.75
N HIS A 520 29.19 1.24 -10.07
CA HIS A 520 29.98 1.99 -11.07
C HIS A 520 31.47 1.90 -10.82
N SER A 521 31.93 1.94 -9.56
CA SER A 521 33.36 1.85 -9.21
C SER A 521 34.00 0.47 -9.42
N LYS A 522 33.17 -0.57 -9.65
CA LYS A 522 33.63 -1.96 -9.90
C LYS A 522 33.66 -2.32 -11.38
N LEU A 523 33.02 -1.49 -12.22
CA LEU A 523 32.91 -1.73 -13.66
C LEU A 523 34.20 -1.36 -14.37
N PRO A 524 34.58 -2.10 -15.43
CA PRO A 524 35.65 -1.65 -16.36
C PRO A 524 35.31 -0.26 -16.94
N PRO A 525 36.26 0.68 -17.02
CA PRO A 525 36.00 2.08 -17.44
C PRO A 525 35.29 2.20 -18.80
N ASN A 526 35.68 1.38 -19.77
CA ASN A 526 35.06 1.38 -21.10
C ASN A 526 33.57 0.94 -21.01
N ARG A 527 33.29 -0.04 -20.16
CA ARG A 527 31.93 -0.54 -19.94
C ARG A 527 31.05 0.50 -19.25
N LEU A 528 31.59 1.14 -18.21
CA LEU A 528 30.91 2.23 -17.51
C LEU A 528 30.52 3.36 -18.47
N HIS A 529 31.48 3.84 -19.29
CA HIS A 529 31.24 4.90 -20.26
C HIS A 529 30.14 4.53 -21.27
N THR A 530 30.14 3.29 -21.77
CA THR A 530 29.13 2.80 -22.71
C THR A 530 27.74 2.76 -22.07
N LEU A 531 27.64 2.25 -20.84
CA LEU A 531 26.36 2.15 -20.13
C LEU A 531 25.79 3.53 -19.78
N ILE A 532 26.62 4.47 -19.31
CA ILE A 532 26.16 5.85 -19.04
C ILE A 532 25.60 6.50 -20.28
N LYS A 533 26.24 6.32 -21.42
CA LYS A 533 25.74 6.87 -22.70
C LYS A 533 24.42 6.25 -23.14
N VAL A 534 24.25 4.94 -22.97
CA VAL A 534 23.01 4.23 -23.33
C VAL A 534 21.85 4.59 -22.39
N LEU A 535 22.15 4.90 -21.12
CA LEU A 535 21.15 5.27 -20.11
C LEU A 535 20.77 6.76 -20.14
N GLU A 536 21.33 7.56 -21.04
CA GLU A 536 20.99 8.98 -21.15
C GLU A 536 19.48 9.16 -21.40
N PRO A 537 18.76 9.85 -20.49
CA PRO A 537 17.32 9.98 -20.61
C PRO A 537 16.91 10.79 -21.84
N THR A 538 15.88 10.34 -22.52
CA THR A 538 15.24 11.05 -23.62
C THR A 538 14.08 11.91 -23.12
N SER A 539 13.55 12.80 -23.96
CA SER A 539 12.39 13.66 -23.64
C SER A 539 11.11 12.88 -23.32
N GLN A 540 11.09 11.56 -23.51
CA GLN A 540 9.94 10.69 -23.21
C GLN A 540 9.96 10.18 -21.76
N HIS A 541 11.11 10.23 -21.07
CA HIS A 541 11.23 9.79 -19.70
C HIS A 541 10.67 10.83 -18.72
N ILE A 542 10.13 10.36 -17.60
CA ILE A 542 9.63 11.23 -16.54
C ILE A 542 10.78 11.94 -15.81
N GLU A 543 10.47 13.06 -15.16
CA GLU A 543 11.44 13.91 -14.46
C GLU A 543 12.28 13.15 -13.43
N SER A 544 11.70 12.16 -12.75
CA SER A 544 12.43 11.36 -11.75
C SER A 544 13.58 10.54 -12.35
N VAL A 545 13.45 10.08 -13.61
CA VAL A 545 14.53 9.36 -14.31
C VAL A 545 15.67 10.32 -14.69
N HIS A 546 15.33 11.54 -15.14
CA HIS A 546 16.32 12.58 -15.40
C HIS A 546 17.10 12.94 -14.13
N GLN A 547 16.41 13.07 -13.01
CA GLN A 547 17.06 13.37 -11.74
C GLN A 547 17.98 12.23 -11.27
N LEU A 548 17.52 10.97 -11.33
CA LEU A 548 18.36 9.81 -10.99
C LEU A 548 19.62 9.71 -11.83
N TYR A 549 19.49 9.98 -13.13
CA TYR A 549 20.65 9.97 -14.05
C TYR A 549 21.63 11.10 -13.73
N HIS A 550 21.15 12.30 -13.50
CA HIS A 550 21.97 13.44 -13.13
C HIS A 550 22.73 13.21 -11.80
N ASP A 551 22.01 12.70 -10.79
CA ASP A 551 22.60 12.37 -9.51
C ASP A 551 23.69 11.28 -9.64
N LEU A 552 23.48 10.28 -10.50
CA LEU A 552 24.47 9.26 -10.80
C LEU A 552 25.71 9.86 -11.47
N GLN A 553 25.56 10.74 -12.45
CA GLN A 553 26.68 11.44 -13.09
C GLN A 553 27.48 12.25 -12.07
N GLN A 554 26.82 13.00 -11.20
CA GLN A 554 27.49 13.76 -10.15
C GLN A 554 28.26 12.86 -9.18
N LYS A 555 27.69 11.70 -8.85
CA LYS A 555 28.37 10.73 -7.98
C LYS A 555 29.63 10.19 -8.62
N ILE A 556 29.54 9.75 -9.87
CA ILE A 556 30.70 9.23 -10.61
C ILE A 556 31.82 10.29 -10.67
N ALA A 557 31.49 11.53 -11.02
CA ALA A 557 32.44 12.62 -11.07
C ALA A 557 33.14 12.88 -9.71
N ARG A 558 32.37 12.84 -8.61
CA ARG A 558 32.96 13.01 -7.25
C ARG A 558 33.88 11.85 -6.88
N ASP A 559 33.51 10.62 -7.22
CA ASP A 559 34.29 9.43 -6.89
C ASP A 559 35.59 9.37 -7.74
N GLU A 560 35.63 9.94 -8.97
CA GLU A 560 36.79 10.11 -9.79
C GLU A 560 37.78 11.19 -9.26
N GLU A 561 37.24 12.27 -8.64
CA GLU A 561 38.03 13.34 -8.05
C GLU A 561 38.67 12.95 -6.70
N THR A 562 38.17 11.92 -6.02
CA THR A 562 38.64 11.50 -4.69
C THR A 562 39.66 10.35 -4.82
N PRO A 563 40.91 10.54 -4.44
CA PRO A 563 41.90 9.47 -4.57
C PRO A 563 41.56 8.28 -3.65
N PRO A 564 41.84 7.03 -4.11
CA PRO A 564 41.37 5.79 -3.48
C PRO A 564 41.93 5.49 -2.07
N VAL A 565 42.83 6.32 -1.55
CA VAL A 565 43.51 6.09 -0.27
C VAL A 565 42.67 6.41 0.96
N LEU A 566 41.56 7.15 0.82
CA LEU A 566 40.72 7.57 1.96
C LEU A 566 39.50 6.68 2.22
N GLN A 567 39.15 5.75 1.34
CA GLN A 567 37.95 4.92 1.50
C GLN A 567 38.11 3.73 2.47
N ASN A 568 39.33 3.40 2.89
CA ASN A 568 39.58 2.26 3.79
C ASN A 568 39.64 2.62 5.30
N LEU A 569 39.46 3.87 5.69
CA LEU A 569 39.57 4.29 7.09
C LEU A 569 38.26 4.47 7.84
N ASP A 570 37.10 4.50 7.17
CA ASP A 570 35.79 4.69 7.83
C ASP A 570 35.13 3.40 8.36
N TYR A 571 35.81 2.25 8.25
CA TYR A 571 35.27 0.97 8.76
C TYR A 571 35.86 0.51 10.10
N LEU A 572 36.64 1.34 10.80
CA LEU A 572 37.34 0.93 12.03
C LEU A 572 37.08 1.78 13.27
N GLU A 573 35.89 2.42 13.37
CA GLU A 573 35.48 2.95 14.68
C GLU A 573 33.97 2.75 14.90
N SER A 574 33.62 1.53 15.35
CA SER A 574 32.42 1.33 16.16
C SER A 574 32.88 1.23 17.62
N PRO A 575 32.44 2.12 18.51
CA PRO A 575 32.74 1.98 19.93
C PRO A 575 32.01 0.76 20.48
N LEU A 576 32.76 -0.17 21.01
CA LEU A 576 32.29 -1.27 21.88
C LEU A 576 31.50 -0.67 23.04
N MET A 577 30.19 -0.75 22.95
CA MET A 577 29.32 -0.55 24.12
C MET A 577 29.51 -1.73 25.08
N SER A 578 30.14 -1.46 26.18
CA SER A 578 30.29 -2.36 27.32
C SER A 578 28.91 -2.74 27.86
N VAL A 579 28.62 -4.04 27.83
CA VAL A 579 27.50 -4.68 28.53
C VAL A 579 27.73 -4.61 30.02
N PRO A 580 26.83 -4.09 30.86
CA PRO A 580 26.94 -4.20 32.30
C PRO A 580 26.55 -5.63 32.73
N THR A 581 27.46 -6.28 33.44
CA THR A 581 27.25 -7.55 34.15
C THR A 581 26.17 -7.38 35.21
N PRO A 582 25.19 -8.30 35.38
CA PRO A 582 24.29 -8.29 36.51
C PRO A 582 25.03 -8.87 37.73
N ALA A 583 24.95 -8.14 38.86
CA ALA A 583 25.39 -8.58 40.15
C ALA A 583 24.48 -9.71 40.72
N PRO A 584 25.01 -10.63 41.52
CA PRO A 584 24.28 -11.77 42.06
C PRO A 584 23.42 -11.39 43.24
N LEU A 585 22.12 -11.77 43.20
CA LEU A 585 21.34 -12.28 44.30
C LEU A 585 20.02 -12.83 43.78
#